data_b73e3b5ec447746bcd3ead84100b9f0c
#
_entry.id   b73e3b5ec447746bcd3ead84100b9f0c
#
_cell.length_a   1.000
_cell.length_b   1.000
_cell.length_c   1.000
_cell.angle_alpha   90.00
_cell.angle_beta   90.00
_cell.angle_gamma   90.00
#
_symmetry.space_group_name_H-M   'P 1'
#
loop_
_entity.id
_entity.type
_entity.pdbx_description
1 polymer ?
#
loop_
_entity_poly.entity_id
_entity_poly.type
_entity_poly.pdbx_seq_one_letter_code
_entity_poly.pdbx_strand_id
1 'polypeptide(L)'
;MIHAMKWVAGLMFENFGWKLLALAVAVVIWALVANEPELATFATVRLEYRNLPNDLEISSEPVSSVVLELRGPSGELHGIGESVRPAVVLDMSSVRPGERTFMIGDGNVKLARGVHLVRAIPSEVRFAFEEHGVRSVPVQVRFTGEGQNGYTLAHYEATPAQLQIVGPKSRVARIAAATTDVVDVSSVVGSSEFRVNAFVDDPYVRCAISPQVTVVVTMKKKS
;
A
#
# COMPACT_ATOMS: atom_id res chain seq x y z
N MET A 1 26.84 -66.95 19.16
CA MET A 1 26.02 -65.76 19.54
C MET A 1 26.33 -65.25 20.95
N ILE A 2 26.58 -66.09 21.95
CA ILE A 2 26.79 -65.72 23.38
C ILE A 2 28.13 -64.91 23.59
N HIS A 3 29.17 -65.15 22.79
CA HIS A 3 30.49 -64.50 22.94
C HIS A 3 30.46 -63.02 22.43
N ALA A 4 29.71 -62.72 21.37
CA ALA A 4 29.57 -61.38 20.86
C ALA A 4 28.81 -60.46 21.84
N MET A 5 27.81 -60.99 22.54
CA MET A 5 27.01 -60.28 23.50
C MET A 5 27.79 -59.90 24.78
N LYS A 6 28.72 -60.78 25.23
CA LYS A 6 29.62 -60.44 26.35
C LYS A 6 30.68 -59.39 26.00
N TRP A 7 31.17 -59.43 24.76
CA TRP A 7 32.14 -58.43 24.30
C TRP A 7 31.52 -57.01 24.20
N VAL A 8 30.29 -56.90 23.69
CA VAL A 8 29.53 -55.63 23.65
C VAL A 8 29.19 -55.13 25.06
N ALA A 9 28.82 -56.03 25.99
CA ALA A 9 28.57 -55.65 27.38
C ALA A 9 29.87 -55.15 28.09
N GLY A 10 31.03 -55.81 27.87
CA GLY A 10 32.32 -55.31 28.38
C GLY A 10 32.67 -53.92 27.86
N LEU A 11 32.50 -53.69 26.55
CA LEU A 11 32.75 -52.38 25.96
C LEU A 11 31.82 -51.28 26.51
N MET A 12 30.62 -51.65 26.94
CA MET A 12 29.62 -50.74 27.48
C MET A 12 29.94 -50.30 28.91
N PHE A 13 30.52 -51.18 29.73
CA PHE A 13 30.86 -50.90 31.14
C PHE A 13 32.33 -50.48 31.34
N GLU A 14 33.22 -50.75 30.38
CA GLU A 14 34.60 -50.30 30.44
C GLU A 14 34.66 -48.75 30.28
N ASN A 15 35.31 -48.07 31.24
CA ASN A 15 35.39 -46.61 31.32
C ASN A 15 34.02 -45.88 31.43
N PHE A 16 33.06 -46.46 32.14
CA PHE A 16 31.71 -45.91 32.30
C PHE A 16 31.73 -44.45 32.78
N GLY A 17 32.63 -44.12 33.72
CA GLY A 17 32.78 -42.73 34.22
C GLY A 17 33.14 -41.71 33.13
N TRP A 18 34.06 -42.06 32.21
CA TRP A 18 34.42 -41.21 31.10
C TRP A 18 33.30 -41.05 30.07
N LYS A 19 32.50 -42.09 29.85
CA LYS A 19 31.33 -42.05 28.96
C LYS A 19 30.23 -41.16 29.54
N LEU A 20 30.03 -41.24 30.84
CA LEU A 20 29.05 -40.44 31.55
C LEU A 20 29.46 -38.96 31.57
N LEU A 21 30.75 -38.68 31.73
CA LEU A 21 31.31 -37.34 31.61
C LEU A 21 31.12 -36.78 30.19
N ALA A 22 31.45 -37.59 29.17
CA ALA A 22 31.27 -37.18 27.77
C ALA A 22 29.80 -36.91 27.44
N LEU A 23 28.87 -37.74 27.94
CA LEU A 23 27.43 -37.53 27.80
C LEU A 23 27.00 -36.21 28.48
N ALA A 24 27.49 -35.98 29.71
CA ALA A 24 27.17 -34.77 30.45
C ALA A 24 27.68 -33.51 29.70
N VAL A 25 28.89 -33.53 29.18
CA VAL A 25 29.45 -32.46 28.37
C VAL A 25 28.65 -32.25 27.08
N ALA A 26 28.29 -33.34 26.41
CA ALA A 26 27.46 -33.28 25.19
C ALA A 26 26.07 -32.65 25.46
N VAL A 27 25.42 -33.01 26.57
CA VAL A 27 24.15 -32.43 27.00
C VAL A 27 24.28 -30.94 27.33
N VAL A 28 25.38 -30.56 28.02
CA VAL A 28 25.63 -29.15 28.33
C VAL A 28 25.86 -28.36 27.05
N ILE A 29 26.68 -28.86 26.11
CA ILE A 29 26.90 -28.22 24.82
C ILE A 29 25.58 -28.12 24.03
N TRP A 30 24.80 -29.21 23.99
CA TRP A 30 23.51 -29.23 23.34
C TRP A 30 22.55 -28.19 23.95
N ALA A 31 22.47 -28.07 25.27
CA ALA A 31 21.62 -27.13 25.96
C ALA A 31 22.06 -25.69 25.71
N LEU A 32 23.36 -25.43 25.58
CA LEU A 32 23.91 -24.10 25.24
C LEU A 32 23.60 -23.73 23.78
N VAL A 33 23.67 -24.67 22.86
CA VAL A 33 23.41 -24.45 21.43
C VAL A 33 21.92 -24.42 21.12
N ALA A 34 21.12 -25.25 21.80
CA ALA A 34 19.69 -25.35 21.61
C ALA A 34 18.92 -24.12 22.14
N ASN A 35 19.50 -23.36 23.06
CA ASN A 35 18.98 -22.09 23.53
C ASN A 35 19.40 -20.96 22.58
N GLU A 36 18.78 -20.90 21.37
CA GLU A 36 18.94 -19.71 20.53
C GLU A 36 18.33 -18.49 21.25
N PRO A 37 19.10 -17.41 21.45
CA PRO A 37 18.55 -16.23 22.09
C PRO A 37 17.48 -15.63 21.18
N GLU A 38 16.28 -15.45 21.73
CA GLU A 38 15.25 -14.67 21.04
C GLU A 38 15.70 -13.22 20.94
N LEU A 39 15.79 -12.71 19.72
CA LEU A 39 16.09 -11.32 19.44
C LEU A 39 14.79 -10.56 19.20
N ALA A 40 14.82 -9.28 19.50
CA ALA A 40 13.78 -8.35 19.10
C ALA A 40 14.30 -7.45 17.98
N THR A 41 13.46 -7.23 16.97
CA THR A 41 13.77 -6.35 15.84
C THR A 41 12.56 -5.50 15.46
N PHE A 42 12.82 -4.37 14.80
CA PHE A 42 11.76 -3.52 14.25
C PHE A 42 11.74 -3.67 12.73
N ALA A 43 10.55 -3.92 12.19
CA ALA A 43 10.33 -4.02 10.76
C ALA A 43 9.23 -3.05 10.32
N THR A 44 9.54 -2.18 9.34
CA THR A 44 8.52 -1.36 8.69
C THR A 44 7.85 -2.18 7.60
N VAL A 45 6.55 -2.39 7.74
CA VAL A 45 5.75 -3.23 6.84
C VAL A 45 4.65 -2.42 6.18
N ARG A 46 4.25 -2.86 4.98
CA ARG A 46 3.10 -2.24 4.28
C ARG A 46 1.79 -2.66 4.91
N LEU A 47 0.85 -1.74 4.89
CA LEU A 47 -0.53 -1.98 5.23
C LEU A 47 -1.32 -2.24 3.95
N GLU A 48 -1.92 -3.41 3.83
CA GLU A 48 -2.76 -3.81 2.71
C GLU A 48 -4.22 -3.91 3.14
N TYR A 49 -5.10 -3.41 2.29
CA TYR A 49 -6.55 -3.49 2.50
C TYR A 49 -7.14 -4.51 1.54
N ARG A 50 -8.00 -5.38 2.04
CA ARG A 50 -8.68 -6.39 1.22
C ARG A 50 -10.18 -6.37 1.44
N ASN A 51 -10.90 -6.81 0.42
CA ASN A 51 -12.36 -6.99 0.47
C ASN A 51 -13.13 -5.70 0.81
N LEU A 52 -12.62 -4.52 0.41
CA LEU A 52 -13.41 -3.29 0.54
C LEU A 52 -14.67 -3.42 -0.36
N PRO A 53 -15.88 -3.23 0.18
CA PRO A 53 -17.10 -3.22 -0.62
C PRO A 53 -17.05 -2.17 -1.74
N ASN A 54 -17.57 -2.52 -2.92
CA ASN A 54 -17.52 -1.66 -4.11
C ASN A 54 -18.35 -0.36 -3.98
N ASP A 55 -19.28 -0.33 -3.04
CA ASP A 55 -20.14 0.81 -2.72
C ASP A 55 -19.52 1.76 -1.70
N LEU A 56 -18.31 1.44 -1.18
CA LEU A 56 -17.60 2.25 -0.20
C LEU A 56 -16.26 2.75 -0.73
N GLU A 57 -15.91 3.93 -0.27
CA GLU A 57 -14.60 4.58 -0.52
C GLU A 57 -13.97 5.00 0.82
N ILE A 58 -12.64 4.95 0.88
CA ILE A 58 -11.89 5.48 2.03
C ILE A 58 -11.76 6.99 1.83
N SER A 59 -12.31 7.77 2.76
CA SER A 59 -12.30 9.24 2.71
C SER A 59 -11.24 9.89 3.61
N SER A 60 -10.63 9.11 4.52
CA SER A 60 -9.51 9.54 5.37
C SER A 60 -8.17 9.33 4.68
N GLU A 61 -7.13 9.99 5.19
CA GLU A 61 -5.76 9.76 4.72
C GLU A 61 -5.35 8.30 4.93
N PRO A 62 -4.89 7.59 3.87
CA PRO A 62 -4.53 6.20 3.98
C PRO A 62 -3.19 6.03 4.71
N VAL A 63 -3.20 5.21 5.76
CA VAL A 63 -1.98 4.76 6.41
C VAL A 63 -1.35 3.69 5.51
N SER A 64 -0.15 3.95 4.99
CA SER A 64 0.52 3.07 4.03
C SER A 64 1.48 2.07 4.68
N SER A 65 1.95 2.34 5.90
CA SER A 65 2.93 1.50 6.59
C SER A 65 2.79 1.56 8.10
N VAL A 66 3.24 0.50 8.75
CA VAL A 66 3.29 0.32 10.22
C VAL A 66 4.65 -0.23 10.60
N VAL A 67 5.11 0.10 11.79
CA VAL A 67 6.32 -0.51 12.38
C VAL A 67 5.89 -1.62 13.32
N LEU A 68 6.41 -2.82 13.10
CA LEU A 68 6.18 -3.99 13.95
C LEU A 68 7.43 -4.25 14.78
N GLU A 69 7.27 -4.42 16.07
CA GLU A 69 8.27 -5.01 16.95
C GLU A 69 8.06 -6.52 16.97
N LEU A 70 9.03 -7.25 16.43
CA LEU A 70 8.97 -8.70 16.26
C LEU A 70 10.02 -9.35 17.16
N ARG A 71 9.68 -10.53 17.70
CA ARG A 71 10.57 -11.35 18.50
C ARG A 71 10.61 -12.77 17.95
N GLY A 72 11.81 -13.35 17.88
CA GLY A 72 11.98 -14.73 17.40
C GLY A 72 13.44 -15.14 17.25
N PRO A 73 13.70 -16.33 16.68
CA PRO A 73 15.04 -16.82 16.40
C PRO A 73 15.80 -15.89 15.46
N SER A 74 17.09 -15.70 15.73
CA SER A 74 17.93 -14.75 14.95
C SER A 74 17.95 -15.06 13.45
N GLY A 75 17.99 -16.33 13.07
CA GLY A 75 17.99 -16.76 11.66
C GLY A 75 16.73 -16.33 10.90
N GLU A 76 15.57 -16.42 11.52
CA GLU A 76 14.28 -16.02 10.92
C GLU A 76 14.13 -14.49 10.85
N LEU A 77 14.64 -13.79 11.85
CA LEU A 77 14.56 -12.31 11.90
C LEU A 77 15.46 -11.64 10.85
N HIS A 78 16.64 -12.20 10.54
CA HIS A 78 17.53 -11.66 9.50
C HIS A 78 16.91 -11.73 8.09
N GLY A 79 16.03 -12.70 7.83
CA GLY A 79 15.31 -12.83 6.56
C GLY A 79 14.19 -11.80 6.36
N ILE A 80 13.77 -11.13 7.44
CA ILE A 80 12.69 -10.15 7.40
C ILE A 80 13.21 -8.84 6.81
N GLY A 81 12.63 -8.43 5.68
CA GLY A 81 13.04 -7.23 4.95
C GLY A 81 13.84 -7.51 3.68
N GLU A 82 14.63 -8.57 3.63
CA GLU A 82 15.38 -8.98 2.43
C GLU A 82 14.62 -10.00 1.58
N SER A 83 14.29 -11.15 2.15
CA SER A 83 13.64 -12.27 1.44
C SER A 83 12.15 -12.37 1.72
N VAL A 84 11.71 -12.00 2.92
CA VAL A 84 10.31 -12.01 3.33
C VAL A 84 9.89 -10.58 3.66
N ARG A 85 8.93 -10.06 2.90
CA ARG A 85 8.29 -8.76 3.20
C ARG A 85 6.93 -9.02 3.84
N PRO A 86 6.87 -9.08 5.18
CA PRO A 86 5.59 -9.22 5.85
C PRO A 86 4.70 -8.02 5.48
N ALA A 87 3.41 -8.27 5.36
CA ALA A 87 2.42 -7.23 5.19
C ALA A 87 1.36 -7.38 6.28
N VAL A 88 0.87 -6.26 6.76
CA VAL A 88 -0.32 -6.23 7.61
C VAL A 88 -1.53 -6.19 6.69
N VAL A 89 -2.40 -7.19 6.78
CA VAL A 89 -3.59 -7.30 5.94
C VAL A 89 -4.82 -7.02 6.78
N LEU A 90 -5.55 -5.97 6.42
CA LEU A 90 -6.84 -5.63 7.04
C LEU A 90 -7.98 -6.08 6.13
N ASP A 91 -8.86 -6.91 6.67
CA ASP A 91 -10.09 -7.32 5.98
C ASP A 91 -11.19 -6.28 6.21
N MET A 92 -11.66 -5.70 5.13
CA MET A 92 -12.69 -4.65 5.14
C MET A 92 -14.06 -5.16 4.67
N SER A 93 -14.27 -6.48 4.59
CA SER A 93 -15.53 -7.07 4.09
C SER A 93 -16.78 -6.68 4.89
N SER A 94 -16.62 -6.37 6.18
CA SER A 94 -17.73 -6.06 7.09
C SER A 94 -17.85 -4.57 7.42
N VAL A 95 -17.09 -3.69 6.76
CA VAL A 95 -17.16 -2.24 7.03
C VAL A 95 -18.48 -1.64 6.57
N ARG A 96 -18.86 -0.55 7.23
CA ARG A 96 -20.04 0.26 6.91
C ARG A 96 -19.63 1.73 6.90
N PRO A 97 -20.40 2.62 6.27
CA PRO A 97 -20.12 4.05 6.29
C PRO A 97 -19.88 4.57 7.72
N GLY A 98 -19.00 5.53 7.85
CA GLY A 98 -18.57 6.13 9.11
C GLY A 98 -17.13 5.76 9.49
N GLU A 99 -16.70 6.19 10.67
CA GLU A 99 -15.37 5.88 11.19
C GLU A 99 -15.27 4.46 11.72
N ARG A 100 -14.15 3.80 11.45
CA ARG A 100 -13.82 2.46 11.96
C ARG A 100 -12.36 2.42 12.39
N THR A 101 -12.13 1.75 13.52
CA THR A 101 -10.78 1.51 14.05
C THR A 101 -10.44 0.03 13.87
N PHE A 102 -9.27 -0.24 13.34
CA PHE A 102 -8.72 -1.58 13.18
C PHE A 102 -7.52 -1.74 14.08
N MET A 103 -7.55 -2.77 14.92
CA MET A 103 -6.41 -3.14 15.76
C MET A 103 -5.44 -4.00 14.95
N ILE A 104 -4.16 -3.75 15.10
CA ILE A 104 -3.11 -4.53 14.45
C ILE A 104 -2.58 -5.55 15.45
N GLY A 105 -2.80 -6.81 15.14
CA GLY A 105 -2.40 -7.95 15.98
C GLY A 105 -1.90 -9.12 15.13
N ASP A 106 -1.56 -10.23 15.79
CA ASP A 106 -1.02 -11.43 15.14
C ASP A 106 -1.89 -11.95 14.00
N GLY A 107 -3.21 -11.85 14.11
CA GLY A 107 -4.14 -12.30 13.08
C GLY A 107 -4.07 -11.52 11.76
N ASN A 108 -3.52 -10.31 11.79
CA ASN A 108 -3.41 -9.43 10.62
C ASN A 108 -2.04 -9.53 9.92
N VAL A 109 -1.07 -10.23 10.54
CA VAL A 109 0.31 -10.30 10.05
C VAL A 109 0.69 -11.74 9.75
N LYS A 110 1.21 -11.99 8.54
CA LYS A 110 1.80 -13.29 8.21
C LYS A 110 3.28 -13.28 8.59
N LEU A 111 3.61 -13.94 9.70
CA LEU A 111 4.97 -14.07 10.20
C LEU A 111 5.55 -15.45 9.91
N ALA A 112 6.88 -15.54 9.89
CA ALA A 112 7.61 -16.80 9.81
C ALA A 112 7.39 -17.63 11.08
N ARG A 113 7.67 -18.95 11.00
CA ARG A 113 7.50 -19.87 12.13
C ARG A 113 8.42 -19.46 13.29
N GLY A 114 7.87 -19.34 14.49
CA GLY A 114 8.62 -18.96 15.70
C GLY A 114 8.84 -17.45 15.85
N VAL A 115 8.39 -16.62 14.90
CA VAL A 115 8.39 -15.16 15.04
C VAL A 115 7.03 -14.72 15.58
N HIS A 116 7.04 -13.86 16.59
CA HIS A 116 5.87 -13.34 17.26
C HIS A 116 5.84 -11.80 17.19
N LEU A 117 4.64 -11.25 17.05
CA LEU A 117 4.42 -9.80 17.15
C LEU A 117 4.40 -9.41 18.63
N VAL A 118 5.32 -8.53 19.05
CA VAL A 118 5.31 -7.94 20.40
C VAL A 118 4.34 -6.78 20.43
N ARG A 119 4.46 -5.87 19.46
CA ARG A 119 3.54 -4.74 19.27
C ARG A 119 3.65 -4.15 17.87
N ALA A 120 2.59 -3.43 17.46
CA ALA A 120 2.56 -2.61 16.28
C ALA A 120 2.57 -1.11 16.65
N ILE A 121 3.18 -0.28 15.80
CA ILE A 121 3.23 1.17 15.98
C ILE A 121 2.81 1.83 14.65
N PRO A 122 1.61 2.44 14.61
CA PRO A 122 0.59 2.47 15.65
C PRO A 122 -0.05 1.09 15.89
N SER A 123 -0.60 0.86 17.10
CA SER A 123 -1.30 -0.38 17.45
C SER A 123 -2.70 -0.47 16.84
N GLU A 124 -3.24 0.66 16.44
CA GLU A 124 -4.54 0.78 15.80
C GLU A 124 -4.49 1.83 14.69
N VAL A 125 -5.29 1.61 13.65
CA VAL A 125 -5.48 2.56 12.55
C VAL A 125 -6.95 2.86 12.37
N ARG A 126 -7.26 4.14 12.16
CA ARG A 126 -8.62 4.64 11.99
C ARG A 126 -8.83 5.04 10.55
N PHE A 127 -9.95 4.61 9.98
CA PHE A 127 -10.38 4.97 8.64
C PHE A 127 -11.79 5.54 8.68
N ALA A 128 -12.04 6.51 7.82
CA ALA A 128 -13.38 6.98 7.51
C ALA A 128 -13.81 6.37 6.17
N PHE A 129 -15.02 5.80 6.14
CA PHE A 129 -15.63 5.20 4.97
C PHE A 129 -16.86 6.00 4.60
N GLU A 130 -16.99 6.30 3.31
CA GLU A 130 -18.15 6.97 2.75
C GLU A 130 -18.73 6.14 1.60
N GLU A 131 -20.00 6.38 1.28
CA GLU A 131 -20.60 5.83 0.09
C GLU A 131 -19.86 6.31 -1.16
N HIS A 132 -19.75 5.42 -2.14
CA HIS A 132 -19.23 5.73 -3.45
C HIS A 132 -20.13 6.77 -4.13
N GLY A 133 -19.58 7.93 -4.45
CA GLY A 133 -20.24 9.02 -5.14
C GLY A 133 -19.86 9.05 -6.62
N VAL A 134 -20.84 9.36 -7.46
CA VAL A 134 -20.65 9.56 -8.90
C VAL A 134 -21.29 10.89 -9.29
N ARG A 135 -20.59 11.71 -10.06
CA ARG A 135 -21.10 13.00 -10.56
C ARG A 135 -20.50 13.34 -11.91
N SER A 136 -21.32 13.97 -12.77
CA SER A 136 -20.84 14.59 -14.00
C SER A 136 -20.51 16.06 -13.72
N VAL A 137 -19.30 16.47 -14.08
CA VAL A 137 -18.81 17.85 -13.89
C VAL A 137 -18.35 18.44 -15.22
N PRO A 138 -18.52 19.75 -15.45
CA PRO A 138 -18.05 20.40 -16.67
C PRO A 138 -16.50 20.40 -16.72
N VAL A 139 -15.97 20.36 -17.94
CA VAL A 139 -14.55 20.53 -18.20
C VAL A 139 -14.24 22.01 -18.36
N GLN A 140 -13.32 22.50 -17.53
CA GLN A 140 -12.81 23.85 -17.60
C GLN A 140 -11.41 23.87 -18.23
N VAL A 141 -11.31 24.44 -19.42
CA VAL A 141 -10.04 24.51 -20.15
C VAL A 141 -9.22 25.70 -19.65
N ARG A 142 -7.95 25.47 -19.37
CA ARG A 142 -6.99 26.52 -19.01
C ARG A 142 -6.15 26.90 -20.23
N PHE A 143 -6.10 28.19 -20.52
CA PHE A 143 -5.31 28.73 -21.62
C PHE A 143 -4.13 29.55 -21.10
N THR A 144 -3.05 29.57 -21.88
CA THR A 144 -1.92 30.50 -21.70
C THR A 144 -1.49 31.06 -23.03
N GLY A 145 -0.84 32.21 -22.97
CA GLY A 145 -0.37 32.94 -24.16
C GLY A 145 -1.45 33.80 -24.83
N GLU A 146 -0.98 34.72 -25.66
CA GLU A 146 -1.80 35.49 -26.59
C GLU A 146 -1.56 34.97 -28.00
N GLY A 147 -2.58 34.94 -28.84
CA GLY A 147 -2.45 34.46 -30.20
C GLY A 147 -1.44 35.27 -31.04
N GLN A 148 -0.82 34.61 -32.00
CA GLN A 148 0.18 35.21 -32.86
C GLN A 148 -0.44 36.31 -33.74
N ASN A 149 0.33 37.37 -34.08
CA ASN A 149 -0.06 38.44 -35.00
C ASN A 149 -1.37 39.19 -34.66
N GLY A 150 -1.65 39.36 -33.37
CA GLY A 150 -2.87 40.07 -32.90
C GLY A 150 -4.14 39.22 -32.96
N TYR A 151 -4.01 37.88 -33.04
CA TYR A 151 -5.13 36.97 -32.85
C TYR A 151 -5.46 36.85 -31.37
N THR A 152 -6.73 36.69 -31.06
CA THR A 152 -7.22 36.40 -29.69
C THR A 152 -8.17 35.24 -29.72
N LEU A 153 -8.31 34.55 -28.59
CA LEU A 153 -9.25 33.44 -28.43
C LEU A 153 -10.68 33.98 -28.60
N ALA A 154 -11.35 33.49 -29.64
CA ALA A 154 -12.75 33.82 -29.91
C ALA A 154 -13.72 32.79 -29.35
N HIS A 155 -13.40 31.53 -29.53
CA HIS A 155 -14.24 30.41 -29.09
C HIS A 155 -13.40 29.17 -28.87
N TYR A 156 -13.86 28.30 -27.97
CA TYR A 156 -13.31 26.95 -27.83
C TYR A 156 -14.41 25.93 -27.57
N GLU A 157 -14.16 24.70 -27.96
CA GLU A 157 -15.05 23.56 -27.70
C GLU A 157 -14.21 22.43 -27.10
N ALA A 158 -14.70 21.86 -26.01
CA ALA A 158 -14.06 20.72 -25.33
C ALA A 158 -14.90 19.45 -25.53
N THR A 159 -14.29 18.39 -25.99
CA THR A 159 -14.95 17.11 -26.20
C THR A 159 -14.21 16.01 -25.43
N PRO A 160 -14.86 15.37 -24.43
CA PRO A 160 -16.21 15.64 -23.92
C PRO A 160 -16.30 16.96 -23.13
N ALA A 161 -17.44 17.62 -23.18
CA ALA A 161 -17.70 18.85 -22.41
C ALA A 161 -17.89 18.60 -20.90
N GLN A 162 -18.21 17.35 -20.52
CA GLN A 162 -18.37 16.93 -19.14
C GLN A 162 -17.61 15.62 -18.90
N LEU A 163 -17.07 15.44 -17.70
CA LEU A 163 -16.43 14.20 -17.27
C LEU A 163 -17.17 13.65 -16.06
N GLN A 164 -17.32 12.33 -16.04
CA GLN A 164 -17.83 11.63 -14.88
C GLN A 164 -16.70 11.38 -13.89
N ILE A 165 -16.89 11.86 -12.66
CA ILE A 165 -15.97 11.70 -11.55
C ILE A 165 -16.55 10.78 -10.49
N VAL A 166 -15.66 10.06 -9.80
CA VAL A 166 -16.02 9.08 -8.77
C VAL A 166 -15.08 9.21 -7.57
N GLY A 167 -15.59 8.88 -6.39
CA GLY A 167 -14.85 8.93 -5.14
C GLY A 167 -15.78 9.01 -3.94
N PRO A 168 -15.28 9.41 -2.75
CA PRO A 168 -16.12 9.60 -1.57
C PRO A 168 -17.21 10.65 -1.82
N LYS A 169 -18.45 10.33 -1.49
CA LYS A 169 -19.65 11.13 -1.81
C LYS A 169 -19.54 12.59 -1.40
N SER A 170 -19.01 12.86 -0.21
CA SER A 170 -18.85 14.23 0.30
C SER A 170 -17.83 15.04 -0.50
N ARG A 171 -16.77 14.37 -1.01
CA ARG A 171 -15.72 15.01 -1.81
C ARG A 171 -16.18 15.27 -3.23
N VAL A 172 -16.78 14.26 -3.88
CA VAL A 172 -17.39 14.39 -5.22
C VAL A 172 -18.41 15.52 -5.25
N ALA A 173 -19.20 15.68 -4.19
CA ALA A 173 -20.21 16.75 -4.10
C ALA A 173 -19.60 18.17 -4.12
N ARG A 174 -18.36 18.33 -3.68
CA ARG A 174 -17.66 19.63 -3.61
C ARG A 174 -16.95 20.03 -4.90
N ILE A 175 -16.71 19.08 -5.82
CA ILE A 175 -16.02 19.36 -7.08
C ILE A 175 -16.96 20.13 -8.01
N ALA A 176 -16.58 21.35 -8.40
CA ALA A 176 -17.36 22.17 -9.30
C ALA A 176 -17.08 21.88 -10.78
N ALA A 177 -15.82 21.59 -11.13
CA ALA A 177 -15.37 21.34 -12.49
C ALA A 177 -14.11 20.47 -12.50
N ALA A 178 -13.84 19.80 -13.61
CA ALA A 178 -12.54 19.21 -13.92
C ALA A 178 -11.72 20.22 -14.73
N THR A 179 -10.46 20.40 -14.37
CA THR A 179 -9.55 21.39 -14.99
C THR A 179 -8.59 20.67 -15.92
N THR A 180 -8.30 21.23 -17.11
CA THR A 180 -7.34 20.65 -18.04
C THR A 180 -5.91 21.07 -17.75
N ASP A 181 -4.95 20.33 -18.31
CA ASP A 181 -3.61 20.85 -18.57
C ASP A 181 -3.73 22.17 -19.33
N VAL A 182 -2.68 22.99 -19.20
CA VAL A 182 -2.68 24.33 -19.83
C VAL A 182 -2.49 24.21 -21.33
N VAL A 183 -3.41 24.79 -22.11
CA VAL A 183 -3.34 24.89 -23.58
C VAL A 183 -2.64 26.19 -23.94
N ASP A 184 -1.45 26.07 -24.55
CA ASP A 184 -0.72 27.23 -25.06
C ASP A 184 -1.21 27.60 -26.45
N VAL A 185 -1.78 28.81 -26.55
CA VAL A 185 -2.33 29.39 -27.80
C VAL A 185 -1.40 30.41 -28.46
N SER A 186 -0.19 30.62 -27.93
CA SER A 186 0.75 31.65 -28.40
C SER A 186 1.11 31.57 -29.89
N SER A 187 1.14 30.36 -30.44
CA SER A 187 1.48 30.08 -31.85
C SER A 187 0.28 29.82 -32.76
N VAL A 188 -0.94 29.92 -32.21
CA VAL A 188 -2.15 29.52 -32.94
C VAL A 188 -2.67 30.66 -33.81
N VAL A 189 -2.96 30.34 -35.07
CA VAL A 189 -3.61 31.20 -36.06
C VAL A 189 -4.79 30.41 -36.65
N GLY A 190 -6.00 31.01 -36.57
CA GLY A 190 -7.21 30.35 -37.08
C GLY A 190 -7.75 29.30 -36.12
N SER A 191 -7.87 28.04 -36.56
CA SER A 191 -8.38 26.91 -35.74
C SER A 191 -7.31 25.87 -35.51
N SER A 192 -7.25 25.37 -34.29
CA SER A 192 -6.33 24.26 -33.90
C SER A 192 -6.97 23.31 -32.91
N GLU A 193 -6.57 22.03 -32.98
CA GLU A 193 -7.02 20.98 -32.08
C GLU A 193 -5.89 20.59 -31.13
N PHE A 194 -6.22 20.47 -29.83
CA PHE A 194 -5.31 20.05 -28.78
C PHE A 194 -5.89 18.84 -28.04
N ARG A 195 -5.03 17.90 -27.69
CA ARG A 195 -5.39 16.78 -26.81
C ARG A 195 -4.70 16.95 -25.48
N VAL A 196 -5.48 17.14 -24.44
CA VAL A 196 -5.01 17.41 -23.07
C VAL A 196 -5.70 16.50 -22.08
N ASN A 197 -5.10 16.34 -20.90
CA ASN A 197 -5.75 15.60 -19.83
C ASN A 197 -6.49 16.58 -18.91
N ALA A 198 -7.59 16.12 -18.37
CA ALA A 198 -8.33 16.82 -17.33
C ALA A 198 -8.13 16.12 -15.98
N PHE A 199 -8.08 16.87 -14.92
CA PHE A 199 -7.91 16.41 -13.54
C PHE A 199 -8.80 17.19 -12.59
N VAL A 200 -8.96 16.66 -11.38
CA VAL A 200 -9.65 17.32 -10.26
C VAL A 200 -8.65 17.54 -9.13
N ASP A 201 -8.82 18.63 -8.38
CA ASP A 201 -7.90 19.02 -7.31
C ASP A 201 -8.08 18.26 -5.99
N ASP A 202 -8.74 17.12 -6.01
CA ASP A 202 -8.90 16.26 -4.84
C ASP A 202 -8.28 14.87 -5.13
N PRO A 203 -7.26 14.43 -4.36
CA PRO A 203 -6.56 13.16 -4.60
C PRO A 203 -7.43 11.91 -4.37
N TYR A 204 -8.59 12.05 -3.73
CA TYR A 204 -9.54 10.97 -3.50
C TYR A 204 -10.62 10.87 -4.57
N VAL A 205 -10.66 11.84 -5.49
CA VAL A 205 -11.62 11.86 -6.59
C VAL A 205 -10.89 11.57 -7.89
N ARG A 206 -11.43 10.65 -8.67
CA ARG A 206 -10.85 10.23 -9.96
C ARG A 206 -11.88 10.30 -11.08
N CYS A 207 -11.41 10.40 -12.31
CA CYS A 207 -12.29 10.25 -13.48
C CYS A 207 -12.71 8.77 -13.62
N ALA A 208 -13.99 8.52 -13.88
CA ALA A 208 -14.53 7.18 -14.08
C ALA A 208 -14.03 6.54 -15.38
N ILE A 209 -13.71 7.37 -16.37
CA ILE A 209 -13.18 7.00 -17.68
C ILE A 209 -11.89 7.77 -17.98
N SER A 210 -11.31 7.57 -19.16
CA SER A 210 -10.11 8.30 -19.59
C SER A 210 -10.30 9.82 -19.42
N PRO A 211 -9.35 10.52 -18.76
CA PRO A 211 -9.42 11.97 -18.55
C PRO A 211 -9.00 12.77 -19.79
N GLN A 212 -8.81 12.13 -20.95
CA GLN A 212 -8.38 12.80 -22.18
C GLN A 212 -9.53 13.62 -22.77
N VAL A 213 -9.24 14.89 -23.07
CA VAL A 213 -10.16 15.85 -23.65
C VAL A 213 -9.54 16.43 -24.91
N THR A 214 -10.30 16.48 -25.98
CA THR A 214 -9.96 17.18 -27.21
C THR A 214 -10.50 18.60 -27.12
N VAL A 215 -9.64 19.58 -27.27
CA VAL A 215 -9.99 21.01 -27.24
C VAL A 215 -9.76 21.62 -28.61
N VAL A 216 -10.83 22.05 -29.27
CA VAL A 216 -10.77 22.77 -30.51
C VAL A 216 -10.83 24.28 -30.18
N VAL A 217 -9.79 25.00 -30.61
CA VAL A 217 -9.64 26.43 -30.33
C VAL A 217 -9.82 27.19 -31.64
N THR A 218 -10.64 28.24 -31.63
CA THR A 218 -10.81 29.16 -32.77
C THR A 218 -10.34 30.57 -32.40
N MET A 219 -9.34 31.02 -33.10
CA MET A 219 -8.74 32.35 -32.90
C MET A 219 -9.31 33.34 -33.92
N LYS A 220 -9.52 34.58 -33.50
CA LYS A 220 -9.98 35.68 -34.35
C LYS A 220 -9.01 36.86 -34.29
N LYS A 221 -8.72 37.45 -35.43
CA LYS A 221 -7.87 38.65 -35.48
C LYS A 221 -8.58 39.81 -34.77
N LYS A 222 -7.88 40.48 -33.88
CA LYS A 222 -8.37 41.66 -33.22
C LYS A 222 -8.46 42.79 -34.27
N SER A 223 -9.65 43.37 -34.45
CA SER A 223 -9.89 44.50 -35.34
C SER A 223 -9.32 45.78 -34.76
#